data_f28f3ab009e9dcac0a3ea54d1505948b
#
_entry.id   f28f3ab009e9dcac0a3ea54d1505948b
#
_cell.length_a   1.000
_cell.length_b   1.000
_cell.length_c   1.000
_cell.angle_alpha   90.00
_cell.angle_beta   90.00
_cell.angle_gamma   90.00
#
_symmetry.space_group_name_H-M   'P 1'
#
loop_
_entity.id
_entity.type
_entity.pdbx_description
1 polymer ?
#
loop_
_entity_poly.entity_id
_entity_poly.type
_entity_poly.pdbx_seq_one_letter_code
_entity_poly.pdbx_strand_id
1 'polypeptide(L)'
;MSIADIQKTTEQKMQKSVEALKHDYAKVRTGRAHVGLLDHIQVDYYGSMMPLNQVAQVGLGDARTITIQPWEKKMIPVVEKAIRDSDLGLNPATSGDVVRVPMPPLTEQRRKELVKVVKHEGENAKVAVRNLRREANHHVKEMLKNKEISEDDDRRAEEAIQKLTDRYVAEIDRLGAEKEQEVMTV
;
A
#
# COMPACT_ATOMS: atom_id res chain seq x y z
N MET A 1 -2.19 18.31 -29.04
CA MET A 1 -1.51 17.95 -27.76
C MET A 1 -0.09 18.47 -27.82
N SER A 2 0.34 19.25 -26.87
CA SER A 2 1.69 19.80 -26.80
C SER A 2 2.66 18.84 -26.07
N ILE A 3 3.97 19.07 -26.22
CA ILE A 3 4.98 18.34 -25.45
C ILE A 3 4.72 18.50 -23.95
N ALA A 4 4.37 19.72 -23.51
CA ALA A 4 4.02 19.98 -22.11
C ALA A 4 2.84 19.14 -21.63
N ASP A 5 1.81 18.96 -22.46
CA ASP A 5 0.67 18.11 -22.16
C ASP A 5 1.05 16.65 -22.03
N ILE A 6 1.92 16.16 -22.93
CA ILE A 6 2.43 14.79 -22.91
C ILE A 6 3.23 14.55 -21.62
N GLN A 7 4.13 15.47 -21.25
CA GLN A 7 4.93 15.38 -20.02
C GLN A 7 4.04 15.36 -18.78
N LYS A 8 3.08 16.27 -18.70
CA LYS A 8 2.15 16.37 -17.56
C LYS A 8 1.30 15.10 -17.42
N THR A 9 0.72 14.62 -18.52
CA THR A 9 -0.10 13.40 -18.52
C THR A 9 0.74 12.19 -18.13
N THR A 10 1.94 12.08 -18.66
CA THR A 10 2.87 11.00 -18.34
C THR A 10 3.25 11.01 -16.86
N GLU A 11 3.58 12.17 -16.33
CA GLU A 11 3.88 12.32 -14.89
C GLU A 11 2.71 11.92 -14.01
N GLN A 12 1.50 12.35 -14.34
CA GLN A 12 0.29 11.97 -13.61
C GLN A 12 0.06 10.46 -13.62
N LYS A 13 0.28 9.81 -14.75
CA LYS A 13 0.17 8.34 -14.86
C LYS A 13 1.25 7.62 -14.06
N MET A 14 2.49 8.13 -14.05
CA MET A 14 3.58 7.60 -13.25
C MET A 14 3.29 7.75 -11.75
N GLN A 15 2.78 8.91 -11.34
CA GLN A 15 2.33 9.11 -9.94
C GLN A 15 1.26 8.11 -9.54
N LYS A 16 0.28 7.85 -10.40
CA LYS A 16 -0.76 6.85 -10.14
C LYS A 16 -0.18 5.45 -9.98
N SER A 17 0.84 5.09 -10.77
CA SER A 17 1.52 3.79 -10.65
C SER A 17 2.24 3.67 -9.30
N VAL A 18 2.88 4.74 -8.82
CA VAL A 18 3.51 4.77 -7.50
C VAL A 18 2.48 4.70 -6.39
N GLU A 19 1.37 5.43 -6.50
CA GLU A 19 0.29 5.37 -5.50
C GLU A 19 -0.35 3.97 -5.44
N ALA A 20 -0.54 3.33 -6.57
CA ALA A 20 -1.02 1.95 -6.63
C ALA A 20 -0.05 0.99 -5.92
N LEU A 21 1.26 1.17 -6.10
CA LEU A 21 2.28 0.39 -5.40
C LEU A 21 2.22 0.62 -3.89
N LYS A 22 2.09 1.86 -3.45
CA LYS A 22 1.93 2.19 -2.03
C LYS A 22 0.72 1.49 -1.43
N HIS A 23 -0.38 1.47 -2.17
CA HIS A 23 -1.61 0.79 -1.75
C HIS A 23 -1.39 -0.73 -1.63
N ASP A 24 -0.72 -1.34 -2.60
CA ASP A 24 -0.40 -2.76 -2.58
C ASP A 24 0.56 -3.10 -1.44
N TYR A 25 1.56 -2.26 -1.18
CA TYR A 25 2.49 -2.43 -0.06
C TYR A 25 1.81 -2.30 1.30
N ALA A 26 0.79 -1.45 1.42
CA ALA A 26 0.02 -1.32 2.66
C ALA A 26 -0.69 -2.64 3.04
N LYS A 27 -1.01 -3.49 2.06
CA LYS A 27 -1.63 -4.79 2.29
C LYS A 27 -0.62 -5.88 2.69
N VAL A 28 0.67 -5.65 2.47
CA VAL A 28 1.70 -6.62 2.84
C VAL A 28 1.84 -6.65 4.34
N ARG A 29 1.62 -7.82 4.93
CA ARG A 29 1.71 -8.02 6.38
C ARG A 29 3.13 -7.84 6.87
N THR A 30 3.32 -6.95 7.82
CA THR A 30 4.57 -6.79 8.56
C THR A 30 4.37 -7.27 10.01
N GLY A 31 5.42 -7.35 10.79
CA GLY A 31 5.30 -7.68 12.22
C GLY A 31 4.65 -6.57 13.04
N ARG A 32 4.37 -5.41 12.45
CA ARG A 32 3.73 -4.27 13.12
C ARG A 32 2.22 -4.41 13.13
N ALA A 33 1.61 -4.02 14.24
CA ALA A 33 0.17 -3.87 14.34
C ALA A 33 -0.31 -2.70 13.47
N HIS A 34 -1.41 -2.92 12.76
CA HIS A 34 -2.05 -1.90 11.93
C HIS A 34 -3.55 -1.94 12.18
N VAL A 35 -4.14 -0.81 12.52
CA VAL A 35 -5.57 -0.72 12.86
C VAL A 35 -6.46 -1.21 11.72
N GLY A 36 -6.03 -0.97 10.49
CA GLY A 36 -6.74 -1.39 9.27
C GLY A 36 -6.91 -2.90 9.11
N LEU A 37 -6.14 -3.73 9.84
CA LEU A 37 -6.31 -5.19 9.82
C LEU A 37 -7.70 -5.61 10.33
N LEU A 38 -8.33 -4.80 11.15
CA LEU A 38 -9.63 -5.09 11.77
C LEU A 38 -10.81 -4.43 11.04
N ASP A 39 -10.56 -3.71 9.96
CA ASP A 39 -11.60 -2.95 9.23
C ASP A 39 -12.72 -3.83 8.67
N HIS A 40 -12.44 -5.08 8.36
CA HIS A 40 -13.40 -6.02 7.79
C HIS A 40 -14.15 -6.85 8.84
N ILE A 41 -13.85 -6.68 10.12
CA ILE A 41 -14.49 -7.44 11.18
C ILE A 41 -15.88 -6.85 11.45
N GLN A 42 -16.88 -7.72 11.38
CA GLN A 42 -18.26 -7.39 11.71
C GLN A 42 -18.59 -7.95 13.10
N VAL A 43 -19.27 -7.16 13.89
CA VAL A 43 -19.68 -7.51 15.26
C VAL A 43 -21.20 -7.53 15.34
N ASP A 44 -21.75 -8.54 15.98
CA ASP A 44 -23.19 -8.62 16.24
C ASP A 44 -23.56 -7.64 17.36
N TYR A 45 -24.14 -6.51 16.98
CA TYR A 45 -24.63 -5.50 17.89
C TYR A 45 -26.16 -5.59 18.00
N TYR A 46 -26.63 -6.30 19.02
CA TYR A 46 -28.06 -6.51 19.27
C TYR A 46 -28.86 -7.01 18.05
N GLY A 47 -28.29 -7.99 17.35
CA GLY A 47 -28.92 -8.58 16.15
C GLY A 47 -28.56 -7.92 14.83
N SER A 48 -27.85 -6.80 14.84
CA SER A 48 -27.37 -6.11 13.64
C SER A 48 -25.85 -6.24 13.52
N MET A 49 -25.38 -6.68 12.35
CA MET A 49 -23.95 -6.74 12.07
C MET A 49 -23.43 -5.34 11.82
N MET A 50 -22.47 -4.90 12.62
CA MET A 50 -21.87 -3.59 12.51
C MET A 50 -20.34 -3.67 12.42
N PRO A 51 -19.67 -2.76 11.70
CA PRO A 51 -18.23 -2.70 11.69
C PRO A 51 -17.68 -2.47 13.12
N LEU A 52 -16.54 -3.09 13.41
CA LEU A 52 -15.92 -3.02 14.74
C LEU A 52 -15.69 -1.58 15.21
N ASN A 53 -15.28 -0.70 14.32
CA ASN A 53 -15.01 0.70 14.64
C ASN A 53 -16.27 1.51 15.02
N GLN A 54 -17.45 0.98 14.76
CA GLN A 54 -18.72 1.61 15.15
C GLN A 54 -19.19 1.18 16.55
N VAL A 55 -18.65 0.11 17.09
CA VAL A 55 -19.02 -0.41 18.43
C VAL A 55 -17.90 -0.26 19.46
N ALA A 56 -16.70 0.10 19.01
CA ALA A 56 -15.53 0.21 19.87
C ALA A 56 -14.53 1.23 19.32
N GLN A 57 -13.73 1.78 20.21
CA GLN A 57 -12.56 2.57 19.83
C GLN A 57 -11.41 1.62 19.57
N VAL A 58 -10.84 1.69 18.36
CA VAL A 58 -9.71 0.87 17.93
C VAL A 58 -8.45 1.73 17.84
N GLY A 59 -7.39 1.30 18.49
CA GLY A 59 -6.13 2.03 18.50
C GLY A 59 -4.93 1.10 18.65
N LEU A 60 -3.74 1.67 18.71
CA LEU A 60 -2.49 0.93 18.93
C LEU A 60 -2.07 1.09 20.39
N GLY A 61 -1.83 -0.02 21.08
CA GLY A 61 -1.23 -0.04 22.42
C GLY A 61 0.28 0.09 22.35
N ASP A 62 0.90 -0.69 21.45
CA ASP A 62 2.31 -0.62 21.12
C ASP A 62 2.51 -1.03 19.64
N ALA A 63 3.75 -1.19 19.19
CA ALA A 63 4.06 -1.51 17.78
C ALA A 63 3.49 -2.85 17.30
N ARG A 64 3.09 -3.74 18.22
CA ARG A 64 2.61 -5.10 17.93
C ARG A 64 1.25 -5.43 18.52
N THR A 65 0.63 -4.51 19.22
CA THR A 65 -0.65 -4.75 19.89
C THR A 65 -1.68 -3.74 19.46
N ILE A 66 -2.82 -4.25 19.01
CA ILE A 66 -4.01 -3.42 18.77
C ILE A 66 -4.83 -3.44 20.05
N THR A 67 -5.29 -2.27 20.47
CA THR A 67 -6.21 -2.13 21.61
C THR A 67 -7.60 -1.79 21.11
N ILE A 68 -8.59 -2.47 21.66
CA ILE A 68 -9.99 -2.25 21.32
C ILE A 68 -10.74 -2.01 22.61
N GLN A 69 -11.36 -0.85 22.72
CA GLN A 69 -12.17 -0.49 23.85
C GLN A 69 -13.64 -0.35 23.42
N PRO A 70 -14.46 -1.36 23.68
CA PRO A 70 -15.89 -1.26 23.41
C PRO A 70 -16.54 -0.17 24.24
N TRP A 71 -17.46 0.57 23.65
CA TRP A 71 -18.18 1.62 24.37
C TRP A 71 -19.13 1.05 25.44
N GLU A 72 -19.60 -0.16 25.20
CA GLU A 72 -20.46 -0.89 26.15
C GLU A 72 -19.71 -2.12 26.68
N LYS A 73 -19.64 -2.26 28.00
CA LYS A 73 -18.96 -3.42 28.63
C LYS A 73 -19.56 -4.75 28.23
N LYS A 74 -20.86 -4.79 27.96
CA LYS A 74 -21.56 -5.99 27.51
C LYS A 74 -21.07 -6.49 26.16
N MET A 75 -20.47 -5.62 25.35
CA MET A 75 -19.97 -5.95 24.04
C MET A 75 -18.56 -6.56 24.07
N ILE A 76 -17.86 -6.53 25.18
CA ILE A 76 -16.50 -7.07 25.29
C ILE A 76 -16.44 -8.55 24.86
N PRO A 77 -17.27 -9.46 25.37
CA PRO A 77 -17.25 -10.86 24.94
C PRO A 77 -17.59 -11.04 23.47
N VAL A 78 -18.52 -10.23 22.95
CA VAL A 78 -18.95 -10.28 21.55
C VAL A 78 -17.85 -9.84 20.61
N VAL A 79 -17.16 -8.75 20.95
CA VAL A 79 -16.00 -8.24 20.19
C VAL A 79 -14.85 -9.26 20.22
N GLU A 80 -14.54 -9.79 21.39
CA GLU A 80 -13.51 -10.81 21.54
C GLU A 80 -13.79 -12.04 20.69
N LYS A 81 -15.01 -12.52 20.72
CA LYS A 81 -15.43 -13.66 19.90
C LYS A 81 -15.34 -13.36 18.40
N ALA A 82 -15.79 -12.19 17.97
CA ALA A 82 -15.73 -11.79 16.56
C ALA A 82 -14.30 -11.77 16.03
N ILE A 83 -13.35 -11.30 16.84
CA ILE A 83 -11.92 -11.27 16.49
C ILE A 83 -11.34 -12.69 16.45
N ARG A 84 -11.67 -13.51 17.44
CA ARG A 84 -11.20 -14.91 17.53
C ARG A 84 -11.69 -15.74 16.36
N ASP A 85 -12.96 -15.57 15.97
CA ASP A 85 -13.58 -16.31 14.86
C ASP A 85 -13.23 -15.76 13.49
N SER A 86 -12.50 -14.63 13.41
CA SER A 86 -12.03 -14.08 12.15
C SER A 86 -10.93 -14.94 11.53
N ASP A 87 -10.79 -14.87 10.21
CA ASP A 87 -9.76 -15.61 9.46
C ASP A 87 -8.34 -15.07 9.66
N LEU A 88 -8.17 -14.07 10.53
CA LEU A 88 -6.89 -13.40 10.75
C LEU A 88 -5.95 -14.17 11.69
N GLY A 89 -6.41 -15.21 12.36
CA GLY A 89 -5.58 -16.02 13.28
C GLY A 89 -5.12 -15.24 14.51
N LEU A 90 -5.95 -14.31 14.99
CA LEU A 90 -5.63 -13.47 16.12
C LEU A 90 -6.14 -14.06 17.44
N ASN A 91 -5.41 -13.84 18.53
CA ASN A 91 -5.78 -14.28 19.86
C ASN A 91 -6.05 -13.06 20.76
N PRO A 92 -7.30 -12.59 20.82
CA PRO A 92 -7.64 -11.46 21.68
C PRO A 92 -7.58 -11.87 23.17
N ALA A 93 -7.11 -10.95 23.99
CA ALA A 93 -7.10 -11.10 25.44
C ALA A 93 -7.69 -9.85 26.09
N THR A 94 -8.66 -10.04 26.98
CA THR A 94 -9.29 -8.95 27.68
C THR A 94 -8.54 -8.61 28.98
N SER A 95 -8.24 -7.34 29.16
CA SER A 95 -7.69 -6.79 30.39
C SER A 95 -8.52 -5.59 30.83
N GLY A 96 -9.32 -5.76 31.88
CA GLY A 96 -10.29 -4.74 32.32
C GLY A 96 -11.34 -4.48 31.24
N ASP A 97 -11.43 -3.25 30.79
CA ASP A 97 -12.38 -2.82 29.74
C ASP A 97 -11.78 -2.82 28.33
N VAL A 98 -10.54 -3.28 28.18
CA VAL A 98 -9.79 -3.22 26.93
C VAL A 98 -9.50 -4.64 26.43
N VAL A 99 -9.83 -4.87 25.17
CA VAL A 99 -9.42 -6.09 24.44
C VAL A 99 -8.08 -5.81 23.77
N ARG A 100 -7.07 -6.62 24.10
CA ARG A 100 -5.74 -6.51 23.50
C ARG A 100 -5.57 -7.62 22.47
N VAL A 101 -5.12 -7.23 21.29
CA VAL A 101 -4.88 -8.17 20.17
C VAL A 101 -3.40 -8.09 19.81
N PRO A 102 -2.56 -8.98 20.34
CA PRO A 102 -1.16 -9.03 19.95
C PRO A 102 -1.03 -9.61 18.54
N MET A 103 -0.16 -9.00 17.73
CA MET A 103 0.14 -9.52 16.40
C MET A 103 1.07 -10.73 16.54
N PRO A 104 0.74 -11.88 15.91
CA PRO A 104 1.66 -13.01 15.88
C PRO A 104 2.93 -12.63 15.14
N PRO A 105 4.11 -13.05 15.61
CA PRO A 105 5.36 -12.80 14.90
C PRO A 105 5.36 -13.56 13.57
N LEU A 106 5.93 -12.92 12.53
CA LEU A 106 6.15 -13.60 11.27
C LEU A 106 7.26 -14.63 11.40
N THR A 107 7.07 -15.81 10.80
CA THR A 107 8.14 -16.80 10.69
C THR A 107 9.21 -16.30 9.73
N GLU A 108 10.46 -16.78 9.88
CA GLU A 108 11.55 -16.43 8.95
C GLU A 108 11.20 -16.80 7.51
N GLN A 109 10.61 -17.97 7.30
CA GLN A 109 10.18 -18.39 5.97
C GLN A 109 9.12 -17.45 5.39
N ARG A 110 8.13 -17.07 6.19
CA ARG A 110 7.07 -16.14 5.73
C ARG A 110 7.64 -14.77 5.40
N ARG A 111 8.61 -14.27 6.16
CA ARG A 111 9.31 -13.02 5.85
C ARG A 111 10.01 -13.08 4.49
N LYS A 112 10.71 -14.18 4.21
CA LYS A 112 11.38 -14.39 2.92
C LYS A 112 10.38 -14.40 1.76
N GLU A 113 9.24 -15.05 1.94
CA GLU A 113 8.16 -15.05 0.93
C GLU A 113 7.61 -13.65 0.70
N LEU A 114 7.38 -12.89 1.76
CA LEU A 114 6.87 -11.51 1.66
C LEU A 114 7.88 -10.58 1.00
N VAL A 115 9.17 -10.74 1.26
CA VAL A 115 10.24 -9.99 0.55
C VAL A 115 10.18 -10.25 -0.95
N LYS A 116 9.95 -11.49 -1.36
CA LYS A 116 9.77 -11.82 -2.79
C LYS A 116 8.55 -11.13 -3.39
N VAL A 117 7.45 -11.08 -2.65
CA VAL A 117 6.23 -10.35 -3.06
C VAL A 117 6.53 -8.87 -3.23
N VAL A 118 7.21 -8.25 -2.27
CA VAL A 118 7.59 -6.83 -2.33
C VAL A 118 8.46 -6.55 -3.56
N LYS A 119 9.46 -7.38 -3.82
CA LYS A 119 10.33 -7.23 -4.98
C LYS A 119 9.56 -7.38 -6.30
N HIS A 120 8.67 -8.35 -6.38
CA HIS A 120 7.85 -8.60 -7.57
C HIS A 120 6.92 -7.41 -7.87
N GLU A 121 6.23 -6.90 -6.86
CA GLU A 121 5.36 -5.73 -7.00
C GLU A 121 6.15 -4.48 -7.41
N GLY A 122 7.34 -4.30 -6.84
CA GLY A 122 8.25 -3.20 -7.22
C GLY A 122 8.70 -3.29 -8.68
N GLU A 123 9.08 -4.47 -9.15
CA GLU A 123 9.45 -4.69 -10.55
C GLU A 123 8.28 -4.42 -11.50
N ASN A 124 7.07 -4.88 -11.16
CA ASN A 124 5.87 -4.60 -11.93
C ASN A 124 5.60 -3.10 -12.04
N ALA A 125 5.76 -2.36 -10.96
CA ALA A 125 5.60 -0.90 -10.96
C ALA A 125 6.64 -0.21 -11.85
N LYS A 126 7.89 -0.67 -11.80
CA LYS A 126 8.95 -0.13 -12.67
C LYS A 126 8.68 -0.43 -14.15
N VAL A 127 8.18 -1.61 -14.48
CA VAL A 127 7.76 -1.96 -15.84
C VAL A 127 6.64 -1.03 -16.31
N ALA A 128 5.66 -0.76 -15.46
CA ALA A 128 4.58 0.18 -15.79
C ALA A 128 5.11 1.59 -16.08
N VAL A 129 6.02 2.10 -15.26
CA VAL A 129 6.65 3.42 -15.45
C VAL A 129 7.45 3.46 -16.77
N ARG A 130 8.23 2.41 -17.06
CA ARG A 130 8.97 2.33 -18.32
C ARG A 130 8.07 2.25 -19.55
N ASN A 131 6.94 1.57 -19.45
CA ASN A 131 5.95 1.54 -20.53
C ASN A 131 5.35 2.93 -20.79
N LEU A 132 5.08 3.69 -19.73
CA LEU A 132 4.61 5.07 -19.86
C LEU A 132 5.66 5.97 -20.54
N ARG A 133 6.93 5.77 -20.23
CA ARG A 133 8.03 6.44 -20.95
C ARG A 133 8.01 6.12 -22.44
N ARG A 134 7.89 4.84 -22.79
CA ARG A 134 7.87 4.41 -24.19
C ARG A 134 6.68 5.02 -24.93
N GLU A 135 5.50 5.01 -24.31
CA GLU A 135 4.29 5.62 -24.86
C GLU A 135 4.50 7.12 -25.12
N ALA A 136 5.03 7.84 -24.14
CA ALA A 136 5.32 9.27 -24.25
C ALA A 136 6.34 9.55 -25.37
N ASN A 137 7.42 8.80 -25.43
CA ASN A 137 8.43 8.94 -26.49
C ASN A 137 7.84 8.65 -27.88
N HIS A 138 6.94 7.69 -27.98
CA HIS A 138 6.25 7.39 -29.22
C HIS A 138 5.41 8.55 -29.70
N HIS A 139 4.64 9.18 -28.83
CA HIS A 139 3.85 10.38 -29.16
C HIS A 139 4.73 11.55 -29.62
N VAL A 140 5.84 11.78 -28.93
CA VAL A 140 6.80 12.83 -29.33
C VAL A 140 7.41 12.54 -30.70
N LYS A 141 7.77 11.29 -30.97
CA LYS A 141 8.30 10.87 -32.28
C LYS A 141 7.28 11.07 -33.41
N GLU A 142 6.01 10.81 -33.15
CA GLU A 142 4.94 11.07 -34.13
C GLU A 142 4.82 12.58 -34.43
N MET A 143 4.93 13.43 -33.41
CA MET A 143 4.93 14.88 -33.58
C MET A 143 6.12 15.32 -34.46
N LEU A 144 7.30 14.74 -34.27
CA LEU A 144 8.47 14.99 -35.09
C LEU A 144 8.24 14.58 -36.55
N LYS A 145 7.70 13.38 -36.75
CA LYS A 145 7.37 12.84 -38.07
C LYS A 145 6.39 13.72 -38.82
N ASN A 146 5.40 14.26 -38.10
CA ASN A 146 4.39 15.17 -38.67
C ASN A 146 4.89 16.60 -38.78
N LYS A 147 6.17 16.86 -38.49
CA LYS A 147 6.80 18.19 -38.54
C LYS A 147 6.14 19.23 -37.63
N GLU A 148 5.52 18.78 -36.57
CA GLU A 148 4.92 19.66 -35.55
C GLU A 148 5.96 20.22 -34.59
N ILE A 149 7.09 19.54 -34.45
CA ILE A 149 8.20 19.93 -33.57
C ILE A 149 9.53 19.76 -34.31
N SER A 150 10.59 20.40 -33.80
CA SER A 150 11.97 20.25 -34.30
C SER A 150 12.66 19.04 -33.67
N GLU A 151 13.79 18.65 -34.26
CA GLU A 151 14.65 17.60 -33.70
C GLU A 151 15.19 17.98 -32.32
N ASP A 152 15.49 19.27 -32.09
CA ASP A 152 15.88 19.77 -30.78
C ASP A 152 14.77 19.62 -29.74
N ASP A 153 13.53 19.91 -30.14
CA ASP A 153 12.36 19.74 -29.26
C ASP A 153 12.16 18.26 -28.89
N ASP A 154 12.31 17.36 -29.85
CA ASP A 154 12.26 15.91 -29.62
C ASP A 154 13.30 15.46 -28.61
N ARG A 155 14.55 15.89 -28.79
CA ARG A 155 15.65 15.54 -27.89
C ARG A 155 15.39 16.05 -26.46
N ARG A 156 14.95 17.29 -26.31
CA ARG A 156 14.64 17.88 -25.00
C ARG A 156 13.48 17.16 -24.33
N ALA A 157 12.47 16.79 -25.11
CA ALA A 157 11.31 16.05 -24.60
C ALA A 157 11.72 14.65 -24.11
N GLU A 158 12.55 13.94 -24.88
CA GLU A 158 13.08 12.62 -24.46
C GLU A 158 13.92 12.70 -23.18
N GLU A 159 14.76 13.74 -23.07
CA GLU A 159 15.56 13.97 -21.86
C GLU A 159 14.65 14.24 -20.64
N ALA A 160 13.63 15.06 -20.80
CA ALA A 160 12.68 15.36 -19.72
C ALA A 160 11.87 14.13 -19.29
N ILE A 161 11.40 13.34 -20.25
CA ILE A 161 10.67 12.10 -20.00
C ILE A 161 11.59 11.07 -19.32
N GLN A 162 12.85 11.01 -19.70
CA GLN A 162 13.83 10.13 -19.05
C GLN A 162 14.08 10.55 -17.59
N LYS A 163 14.18 11.84 -17.31
CA LYS A 163 14.32 12.35 -15.93
C LYS A 163 13.12 12.00 -15.07
N LEU A 164 11.90 12.14 -15.61
CA LEU A 164 10.68 11.69 -14.92
C LEU A 164 10.73 10.19 -14.62
N THR A 165 11.12 9.39 -15.60
CA THR A 165 11.23 7.93 -15.45
C THR A 165 12.23 7.59 -14.35
N ASP A 166 13.42 8.17 -14.38
CA ASP A 166 14.46 7.91 -13.38
C ASP A 166 14.01 8.30 -11.97
N ARG A 167 13.30 9.41 -11.84
CA ARG A 167 12.76 9.88 -10.56
C ARG A 167 11.74 8.89 -9.97
N TYR A 168 10.81 8.42 -10.77
CA TYR A 168 9.78 7.50 -10.29
C TYR A 168 10.30 6.09 -10.07
N VAL A 169 11.25 5.62 -10.89
CA VAL A 169 11.96 4.34 -10.66
C VAL A 169 12.74 4.40 -9.33
N ALA A 170 13.44 5.49 -9.07
CA ALA A 170 14.16 5.68 -7.80
C ALA A 170 13.21 5.69 -6.60
N GLU A 171 12.05 6.32 -6.73
CA GLU A 171 11.04 6.32 -5.68
C GLU A 171 10.48 4.91 -5.43
N ILE A 172 10.22 4.15 -6.48
CA ILE A 172 9.78 2.74 -6.37
C ILE A 172 10.85 1.92 -5.65
N ASP A 173 12.12 2.07 -5.98
CA ASP A 173 13.22 1.38 -5.31
C ASP A 173 13.31 1.75 -3.83
N ARG A 174 13.13 3.03 -3.49
CA ARG A 174 13.11 3.51 -2.11
C ARG A 174 11.96 2.88 -1.31
N LEU A 175 10.75 2.88 -1.87
CA LEU A 175 9.57 2.27 -1.25
C LEU A 175 9.76 0.77 -1.05
N GLY A 176 10.35 0.09 -2.03
CA GLY A 176 10.66 -1.34 -1.95
C GLY A 176 11.65 -1.65 -0.83
N ALA A 177 12.74 -0.89 -0.74
CA ALA A 177 13.75 -1.06 0.30
C ALA A 177 13.17 -0.82 1.71
N GLU A 178 12.38 0.22 1.88
CA GLU A 178 11.69 0.52 3.14
C GLU A 178 10.75 -0.62 3.54
N LYS A 179 9.96 -1.12 2.59
CA LYS A 179 9.02 -2.21 2.86
C LYS A 179 9.71 -3.53 3.16
N GLU A 180 10.77 -3.86 2.45
CA GLU A 180 11.59 -5.04 2.76
C GLU A 180 12.16 -4.96 4.18
N GLN A 181 12.64 -3.79 4.59
CA GLN A 181 13.15 -3.59 5.94
C GLN A 181 12.04 -3.76 6.99
N GLU A 182 10.85 -3.20 6.75
CA GLU A 182 9.70 -3.38 7.65
C GLU A 182 9.33 -4.86 7.81
N VAL A 183 9.33 -5.62 6.72
CA VAL A 183 9.03 -7.06 6.74
C VAL A 183 10.09 -7.84 7.52
N MET A 184 11.35 -7.46 7.42
CA MET A 184 12.48 -8.14 8.08
C MET A 184 12.70 -7.70 9.53
N THR A 185 12.12 -6.58 9.95
CA THR A 185 12.23 -6.10 11.32
C THR A 185 11.35 -6.92 12.26
N VAL A 186 11.92 -7.35 13.36
CA VAL A 186 11.24 -8.14 14.40
C VAL A 186 10.52 -7.25 15.40
#